data_e1eb00eb5ba1f6e89c19dd34a02a3f01
#
_entry.id   e1eb00eb5ba1f6e89c19dd34a02a3f01
#
_cell.length_a   1.000
_cell.length_b   1.000
_cell.length_c   1.000
_cell.angle_alpha   90.00
_cell.angle_beta   90.00
_cell.angle_gamma   90.00
#
_symmetry.space_group_name_H-M   'P 1'
#
loop_
_entity.id
_entity.type
_entity.pdbx_description
1 polymer ?
#
loop_
_entity_poly.entity_id
_entity_poly.type
_entity_poly.pdbx_seq_one_letter_code
_entity_poly.pdbx_strand_id
1 'polypeptide(L)'
;MTGPVLQAHALAVGHGRRCVAQGLDFTLAPGEVLCLLGANGCGKTTLLRTLLGLLAPLAGEVRVRGQSIAAWPRGALARHVGYVPQAHAGLFPYTVLDVVLMGRAAHVGRFSAPGRGDRALALQCLDLLGIDHLHASAYTAISGGERQLALIARALAQQPALLVMDEPTASLDFGNQIRVLEHIARLRGEGLSVLLTTHQPEHALRVADRIALLGGGRLVALGAPRETATPAALAALYGVSERAVADCLNLG
;
A
#
# COMPACT_ATOMS: atom_id res chain seq x y z
N MET A 1 -6.22 5.04 -22.04
CA MET A 1 -7.02 5.83 -21.05
C MET A 1 -6.02 6.58 -20.19
N THR A 2 -5.97 7.90 -20.36
CA THR A 2 -4.95 8.79 -19.77
C THR A 2 -5.34 9.38 -18.39
N GLY A 3 -6.41 8.93 -17.77
CA GLY A 3 -6.87 9.43 -16.47
C GLY A 3 -6.19 8.73 -15.27
N PRO A 4 -6.26 9.35 -14.08
CA PRO A 4 -5.67 8.79 -12.87
C PRO A 4 -6.33 7.45 -12.47
N VAL A 5 -5.54 6.55 -11.88
CA VAL A 5 -6.03 5.25 -11.39
C VAL A 5 -6.80 5.38 -10.09
N LEU A 6 -6.45 6.40 -9.27
CA LEU A 6 -7.13 6.72 -8.02
C LEU A 6 -7.27 8.24 -7.90
N GLN A 7 -8.43 8.67 -7.39
CA GLN A 7 -8.70 10.09 -7.05
C GLN A 7 -9.41 10.14 -5.70
N ALA A 8 -8.98 11.05 -4.84
CA ALA A 8 -9.69 11.49 -3.65
C ALA A 8 -10.08 12.96 -3.88
N HIS A 9 -11.35 13.31 -3.68
CA HIS A 9 -11.85 14.67 -3.85
C HIS A 9 -12.63 15.14 -2.63
N ALA A 10 -12.18 16.25 -2.04
CA ALA A 10 -12.74 16.84 -0.81
C ALA A 10 -13.00 15.79 0.27
N LEU A 11 -12.14 14.75 0.34
CA LEU A 11 -12.39 13.54 1.11
C LEU A 11 -12.23 13.82 2.61
N ALA A 12 -13.23 13.39 3.40
CA ALA A 12 -13.16 13.31 4.85
C ALA A 12 -13.29 11.86 5.31
N VAL A 13 -12.39 11.43 6.19
CA VAL A 13 -12.30 10.05 6.69
C VAL A 13 -12.35 9.99 8.21
N GLY A 14 -12.92 8.90 8.74
CA GLY A 14 -13.07 8.73 10.17
C GLY A 14 -13.87 7.51 10.56
N HIS A 15 -14.27 7.46 11.82
CA HIS A 15 -15.06 6.35 12.39
C HIS A 15 -16.32 6.90 13.06
N GLY A 16 -17.49 6.49 12.60
CA GLY A 16 -18.77 7.01 13.07
C GLY A 16 -18.86 8.53 12.87
N ARG A 17 -18.95 9.29 13.95
CA ARG A 17 -18.97 10.77 13.91
C ARG A 17 -17.59 11.42 14.10
N ARG A 18 -16.56 10.64 14.43
CA ARG A 18 -15.20 11.16 14.68
C ARG A 18 -14.46 11.29 13.35
N CYS A 19 -14.29 12.53 12.89
CA CYS A 19 -13.42 12.84 11.77
C CYS A 19 -11.95 12.70 12.19
N VAL A 20 -11.16 11.98 11.39
CA VAL A 20 -9.71 11.77 11.61
C VAL A 20 -8.91 12.65 10.65
N ALA A 21 -9.34 12.76 9.40
CA ALA A 21 -8.75 13.67 8.42
C ALA A 21 -9.83 14.17 7.45
N GLN A 22 -9.64 15.39 6.92
CA GLN A 22 -10.60 16.04 6.03
C GLN A 22 -9.93 16.95 4.99
N GLY A 23 -10.68 17.28 3.94
CA GLY A 23 -10.19 18.12 2.86
C GLY A 23 -9.01 17.46 2.14
N LEU A 24 -9.07 16.14 1.95
CA LEU A 24 -8.01 15.41 1.29
C LEU A 24 -8.30 15.39 -0.22
N ASP A 25 -7.44 16.07 -0.98
CA ASP A 25 -7.48 16.14 -2.44
C ASP A 25 -6.16 15.63 -3.01
N PHE A 26 -6.20 14.51 -3.74
CA PHE A 26 -5.04 13.97 -4.45
C PHE A 26 -5.44 12.99 -5.54
N THR A 27 -4.52 12.76 -6.44
CA THR A 27 -4.65 11.77 -7.52
C THR A 27 -3.42 10.89 -7.56
N LEU A 28 -3.58 9.67 -8.09
CA LEU A 28 -2.48 8.77 -8.43
C LEU A 28 -2.57 8.45 -9.92
N ALA A 29 -1.49 8.70 -10.64
CA ALA A 29 -1.39 8.42 -12.08
C ALA A 29 -1.09 6.93 -12.35
N PRO A 30 -1.33 6.43 -13.57
CA PRO A 30 -0.87 5.11 -13.98
C PRO A 30 0.65 4.97 -13.86
N GLY A 31 1.14 3.88 -13.25
CA GLY A 31 2.57 3.61 -13.08
C GLY A 31 3.29 4.53 -12.09
N GLU A 32 2.55 5.30 -11.30
CA GLU A 32 3.10 6.19 -10.26
C GLU A 32 3.18 5.49 -8.90
N VAL A 33 4.21 5.81 -8.13
CA VAL A 33 4.29 5.50 -6.69
C VAL A 33 4.01 6.77 -5.89
N LEU A 34 2.89 6.81 -5.18
CA LEU A 34 2.54 7.86 -4.23
C LEU A 34 2.74 7.33 -2.80
N CYS A 35 3.56 8.02 -2.02
CA CYS A 35 3.78 7.69 -0.62
C CYS A 35 3.04 8.66 0.29
N LEU A 36 2.19 8.14 1.19
CA LEU A 36 1.58 8.88 2.29
C LEU A 36 2.50 8.80 3.52
N LEU A 37 3.15 9.91 3.83
CA LEU A 37 4.06 10.04 4.95
C LEU A 37 3.38 10.79 6.10
N GLY A 38 3.52 10.30 7.32
CA GLY A 38 2.93 10.93 8.50
C GLY A 38 3.18 10.15 9.78
N ALA A 39 3.10 10.83 10.92
CA ALA A 39 3.29 10.23 12.23
C ALA A 39 2.27 9.09 12.52
N ASN A 40 2.59 8.24 13.49
CA ASN A 40 1.67 7.20 13.93
C ASN A 40 0.39 7.85 14.50
N GLY A 41 -0.77 7.26 14.16
CA GLY A 41 -2.07 7.76 14.59
C GLY A 41 -2.62 8.97 13.80
N CYS A 42 -1.92 9.50 12.78
CA CYS A 42 -2.41 10.64 11.97
C CYS A 42 -3.54 10.27 11.00
N GLY A 43 -3.94 8.99 10.91
CA GLY A 43 -5.08 8.56 10.10
C GLY A 43 -4.74 7.83 8.81
N LYS A 44 -3.48 7.47 8.53
CA LYS A 44 -3.06 6.76 7.30
C LYS A 44 -3.88 5.50 7.04
N THR A 45 -3.97 4.58 8.01
CA THR A 45 -4.74 3.33 7.87
C THR A 45 -6.25 3.60 7.68
N THR A 46 -6.81 4.63 8.34
CA THR A 46 -8.21 5.03 8.15
C THR A 46 -8.44 5.52 6.72
N LEU A 47 -7.53 6.36 6.21
CA LEU A 47 -7.56 6.81 4.82
C LEU A 47 -7.46 5.62 3.86
N LEU A 48 -6.48 4.72 4.03
CA LEU A 48 -6.36 3.54 3.18
C LEU A 48 -7.63 2.69 3.17
N ARG A 49 -8.23 2.43 4.34
CA ARG A 49 -9.48 1.66 4.43
C ARG A 49 -10.64 2.34 3.70
N THR A 50 -10.70 3.67 3.71
CA THR A 50 -11.70 4.44 2.94
C THR A 50 -11.43 4.35 1.44
N LEU A 51 -10.17 4.47 1.01
CA LEU A 51 -9.77 4.32 -0.40
C LEU A 51 -10.02 2.91 -0.95
N LEU A 52 -10.01 1.91 -0.08
CA LEU A 52 -10.33 0.51 -0.41
C LEU A 52 -11.84 0.19 -0.38
N GLY A 53 -12.70 1.17 -0.01
CA GLY A 53 -14.13 0.93 0.18
C GLY A 53 -14.49 0.07 1.39
N LEU A 54 -13.54 -0.11 2.33
CA LEU A 54 -13.75 -0.85 3.58
C LEU A 54 -14.41 0.04 4.65
N LEU A 55 -14.25 1.37 4.53
CA LEU A 55 -14.94 2.38 5.32
C LEU A 55 -15.62 3.36 4.38
N ALA A 56 -16.85 3.76 4.72
CA ALA A 56 -17.51 4.84 4.00
C ALA A 56 -16.82 6.18 4.29
N PRO A 57 -16.65 7.07 3.29
CA PRO A 57 -16.19 8.42 3.55
C PRO A 57 -17.22 9.19 4.39
N LEU A 58 -16.73 10.10 5.25
CA LEU A 58 -17.61 11.02 6.00
C LEU A 58 -18.10 12.17 5.10
N ALA A 59 -17.29 12.59 4.13
CA ALA A 59 -17.63 13.55 3.08
C ALA A 59 -16.68 13.36 1.88
N GLY A 60 -17.03 13.97 0.75
CA GLY A 60 -16.27 13.85 -0.49
C GLY A 60 -16.43 12.50 -1.16
N GLU A 61 -15.55 12.19 -2.09
CA GLU A 61 -15.62 10.92 -2.83
C GLU A 61 -14.24 10.36 -3.16
N VAL A 62 -14.23 9.05 -3.42
CA VAL A 62 -13.10 8.31 -3.96
C VAL A 62 -13.50 7.74 -5.31
N ARG A 63 -12.64 7.89 -6.32
CA ARG A 63 -12.82 7.29 -7.64
C ARG A 63 -11.65 6.38 -7.97
N VAL A 64 -11.95 5.21 -8.50
CA VAL A 64 -10.99 4.25 -9.06
C VAL A 64 -11.25 4.15 -10.54
N ARG A 65 -10.24 4.46 -11.39
CA ARG A 65 -10.36 4.47 -12.85
C ARG A 65 -11.53 5.34 -13.34
N GLY A 66 -11.75 6.49 -12.70
CA GLY A 66 -12.79 7.46 -13.04
C GLY A 66 -14.19 7.13 -12.49
N GLN A 67 -14.42 5.93 -11.96
CA GLN A 67 -15.69 5.52 -11.38
C GLN A 67 -15.68 5.67 -9.86
N SER A 68 -16.77 6.22 -9.27
CA SER A 68 -16.93 6.33 -7.83
C SER A 68 -16.83 4.95 -7.15
N ILE A 69 -16.08 4.87 -6.05
CA ILE A 69 -15.89 3.60 -5.32
C ILE A 69 -17.21 3.03 -4.81
N ALA A 70 -18.19 3.88 -4.49
CA ALA A 70 -19.52 3.49 -4.05
C ALA A 70 -20.34 2.77 -5.15
N ALA A 71 -20.01 3.00 -6.42
CA ALA A 71 -20.67 2.38 -7.57
C ALA A 71 -20.05 1.03 -7.97
N TRP A 72 -18.91 0.64 -7.36
CA TRP A 72 -18.27 -0.63 -7.64
C TRP A 72 -18.90 -1.77 -6.81
N PRO A 73 -19.31 -2.88 -7.43
CA PRO A 73 -19.51 -4.13 -6.69
C PRO A 73 -18.20 -4.54 -6.02
N ARG A 74 -18.22 -4.96 -4.77
CA ARG A 74 -17.01 -5.29 -3.98
C ARG A 74 -16.06 -6.25 -4.70
N GLY A 75 -16.59 -7.32 -5.31
CA GLY A 75 -15.77 -8.27 -6.06
C GLY A 75 -15.14 -7.67 -7.33
N ALA A 76 -15.79 -6.71 -7.98
CA ALA A 76 -15.24 -6.03 -9.15
C ALA A 76 -14.13 -5.06 -8.73
N LEU A 77 -14.32 -4.28 -7.67
CA LEU A 77 -13.27 -3.40 -7.12
C LEU A 77 -12.03 -4.20 -6.73
N ALA A 78 -12.21 -5.34 -6.08
CA ALA A 78 -11.12 -6.23 -5.66
C ALA A 78 -10.27 -6.78 -6.83
N ARG A 79 -10.76 -6.75 -8.07
CA ARG A 79 -9.95 -7.09 -9.26
C ARG A 79 -9.05 -5.95 -9.72
N HIS A 80 -9.33 -4.73 -9.30
CA HIS A 80 -8.60 -3.53 -9.72
C HIS A 80 -7.64 -3.01 -8.65
N VAL A 81 -7.95 -3.28 -7.36
CA VAL A 81 -7.18 -2.76 -6.23
C VAL A 81 -6.71 -3.91 -5.36
N GLY A 82 -5.40 -4.15 -5.35
CA GLY A 82 -4.75 -5.09 -4.44
C GLY A 82 -4.42 -4.39 -3.10
N TYR A 83 -4.54 -5.11 -2.01
CA TYR A 83 -4.22 -4.59 -0.67
C TYR A 83 -3.20 -5.46 0.06
N VAL A 84 -2.13 -4.81 0.50
CA VAL A 84 -1.11 -5.39 1.37
C VAL A 84 -1.27 -4.73 2.75
N PRO A 85 -1.87 -5.42 3.73
CA PRO A 85 -1.93 -4.91 5.09
C PRO A 85 -0.56 -4.99 5.75
N GLN A 86 -0.40 -4.28 6.86
CA GLN A 86 0.72 -4.52 7.77
C GLN A 86 0.73 -6.01 8.17
N ALA A 87 1.89 -6.65 8.07
CA ALA A 87 2.00 -8.09 8.34
C ALA A 87 1.69 -8.41 9.81
N HIS A 88 0.86 -9.41 10.02
CA HIS A 88 0.59 -9.99 11.34
C HIS A 88 0.89 -11.50 11.30
N ALA A 89 1.20 -12.06 12.46
CA ALA A 89 1.37 -13.51 12.59
C ALA A 89 0.05 -14.22 12.20
N GLY A 90 0.15 -15.19 11.29
CA GLY A 90 -0.98 -16.01 10.89
C GLY A 90 -1.40 -16.95 12.05
N LEU A 91 -2.70 -17.19 12.19
CA LEU A 91 -3.24 -18.11 13.20
C LEU A 91 -3.37 -19.56 12.67
N PHE A 92 -3.34 -19.74 11.36
CA PHE A 92 -3.60 -21.04 10.71
C PHE A 92 -2.40 -21.52 9.90
N PRO A 93 -2.16 -22.84 9.86
CA PRO A 93 -1.01 -23.46 9.18
C PRO A 93 -1.26 -23.62 7.67
N TYR A 94 -1.74 -22.55 6.99
CA TYR A 94 -1.80 -22.53 5.53
C TYR A 94 -0.39 -22.54 4.93
N THR A 95 -0.23 -23.14 3.76
CA THR A 95 1.01 -22.99 3.01
C THR A 95 1.13 -21.56 2.47
N VAL A 96 2.35 -21.14 2.15
CA VAL A 96 2.60 -19.85 1.48
C VAL A 96 1.80 -19.75 0.19
N LEU A 97 1.74 -20.83 -0.59
CA LEU A 97 0.95 -20.89 -1.81
C LEU A 97 -0.55 -20.73 -1.55
N ASP A 98 -1.09 -21.34 -0.48
CA ASP A 98 -2.51 -21.18 -0.14
C ASP A 98 -2.83 -19.70 0.18
N VAL A 99 -1.93 -19.01 0.91
CA VAL A 99 -2.07 -17.59 1.21
C VAL A 99 -2.07 -16.75 -0.07
N VAL A 100 -1.19 -17.05 -1.03
CA VAL A 100 -1.14 -16.33 -2.31
C VAL A 100 -2.39 -16.62 -3.16
N LEU A 101 -2.87 -17.87 -3.17
CA LEU A 101 -4.10 -18.26 -3.86
C LEU A 101 -5.36 -17.55 -3.32
N MET A 102 -5.38 -17.11 -2.06
CA MET A 102 -6.47 -16.27 -1.54
C MET A 102 -6.62 -14.96 -2.34
N GLY A 103 -5.54 -14.46 -2.96
CA GLY A 103 -5.59 -13.33 -3.89
C GLY A 103 -6.46 -13.58 -5.12
N ARG A 104 -6.68 -14.84 -5.51
CA ARG A 104 -7.54 -15.20 -6.64
C ARG A 104 -9.04 -15.21 -6.34
N ALA A 105 -9.43 -15.00 -5.07
CA ALA A 105 -10.84 -15.10 -4.64
C ALA A 105 -11.79 -14.18 -5.43
N ALA A 106 -11.33 -13.03 -5.94
CA ALA A 106 -12.13 -12.13 -6.77
C ALA A 106 -12.33 -12.63 -8.21
N HIS A 107 -11.54 -13.61 -8.66
CA HIS A 107 -11.55 -14.17 -10.01
C HIS A 107 -12.21 -15.56 -10.08
N VAL A 108 -12.23 -16.25 -8.94
CA VAL A 108 -12.81 -17.59 -8.81
C VAL A 108 -14.30 -17.48 -8.46
N GLY A 109 -15.14 -18.31 -9.07
CA GLY A 109 -16.57 -18.34 -8.75
C GLY A 109 -16.84 -18.68 -7.28
N ARG A 110 -17.94 -18.16 -6.75
CA ARG A 110 -18.29 -18.22 -5.32
C ARG A 110 -18.22 -19.63 -4.68
N PHE A 111 -18.41 -20.66 -5.48
CA PHE A 111 -18.40 -22.07 -5.05
C PHE A 111 -17.32 -22.90 -5.75
N SER A 112 -16.36 -22.25 -6.39
CA SER A 112 -15.27 -22.91 -7.11
C SER A 112 -13.95 -22.80 -6.34
N ALA A 113 -13.09 -23.79 -6.46
CA ALA A 113 -11.73 -23.74 -5.99
C ALA A 113 -10.81 -23.10 -7.06
N PRO A 114 -9.69 -22.49 -6.68
CA PRO A 114 -8.68 -22.03 -7.63
C PRO A 114 -8.22 -23.15 -8.57
N GLY A 115 -8.20 -22.86 -9.87
CA GLY A 115 -7.81 -23.82 -10.90
C GLY A 115 -6.30 -23.90 -11.12
N ARG A 116 -5.88 -24.72 -12.14
CA ARG A 116 -4.46 -24.86 -12.51
C ARG A 116 -3.84 -23.52 -12.94
N GLY A 117 -4.59 -22.68 -13.66
CA GLY A 117 -4.12 -21.35 -14.07
C GLY A 117 -3.90 -20.40 -12.89
N ASP A 118 -4.79 -20.42 -11.89
CA ASP A 118 -4.62 -19.62 -10.67
C ASP A 118 -3.40 -20.07 -9.88
N ARG A 119 -3.14 -21.39 -9.80
CA ARG A 119 -1.96 -21.95 -9.14
C ARG A 119 -0.68 -21.55 -9.86
N ALA A 120 -0.64 -21.63 -11.20
CA ALA A 120 0.51 -21.21 -11.99
C ALA A 120 0.82 -19.72 -11.79
N LEU A 121 -0.21 -18.86 -11.81
CA LEU A 121 -0.06 -17.43 -11.55
C LEU A 121 0.44 -17.16 -10.13
N ALA A 122 -0.09 -17.85 -9.13
CA ALA A 122 0.38 -17.70 -7.75
C ALA A 122 1.86 -18.05 -7.59
N LEU A 123 2.32 -19.14 -8.24
CA LEU A 123 3.75 -19.51 -8.27
C LEU A 123 4.59 -18.46 -9.00
N GLN A 124 4.13 -17.91 -10.12
CA GLN A 124 4.80 -16.81 -10.81
C GLN A 124 4.94 -15.56 -9.90
N CYS A 125 3.91 -15.23 -9.10
CA CYS A 125 4.01 -14.12 -8.16
C CYS A 125 5.03 -14.39 -7.04
N LEU A 126 5.18 -15.63 -6.59
CA LEU A 126 6.20 -16.02 -5.62
C LEU A 126 7.61 -15.95 -6.23
N ASP A 127 7.79 -16.43 -7.47
CA ASP A 127 9.05 -16.36 -8.22
C ASP A 127 9.50 -14.91 -8.45
N LEU A 128 8.56 -14.02 -8.86
CA LEU A 128 8.81 -12.58 -9.05
C LEU A 128 9.41 -11.93 -7.79
N LEU A 129 9.04 -12.42 -6.61
CA LEU A 129 9.51 -11.92 -5.32
C LEU A 129 10.64 -12.76 -4.72
N GLY A 130 11.13 -13.79 -5.42
CA GLY A 130 12.26 -14.64 -5.02
C GLY A 130 11.97 -15.56 -3.82
N ILE A 131 10.70 -15.89 -3.59
CA ILE A 131 10.26 -16.76 -2.48
C ILE A 131 9.47 -18.00 -2.95
N ASP A 132 9.63 -18.40 -4.21
CA ASP A 132 8.99 -19.58 -4.80
C ASP A 132 9.39 -20.87 -4.08
N HIS A 133 10.62 -20.96 -3.57
CA HIS A 133 11.14 -22.07 -2.77
C HIS A 133 10.36 -22.31 -1.47
N LEU A 134 9.60 -21.30 -0.99
CA LEU A 134 8.77 -21.38 0.22
C LEU A 134 7.32 -21.80 -0.05
N HIS A 135 6.94 -22.07 -1.30
CA HIS A 135 5.53 -22.28 -1.68
C HIS A 135 4.81 -23.36 -0.85
N ALA A 136 5.52 -24.43 -0.46
CA ALA A 136 4.99 -25.53 0.35
C ALA A 136 5.19 -25.35 1.85
N SER A 137 5.96 -24.35 2.28
CA SER A 137 6.22 -24.06 3.68
C SER A 137 4.98 -23.52 4.38
N ALA A 138 4.81 -23.83 5.68
CA ALA A 138 3.75 -23.22 6.47
C ALA A 138 4.01 -21.71 6.61
N TYR A 139 3.00 -20.87 6.33
CA TYR A 139 3.10 -19.41 6.43
C TYR A 139 3.52 -18.93 7.83
N THR A 140 3.18 -19.71 8.88
CA THR A 140 3.57 -19.43 10.25
C THR A 140 5.04 -19.74 10.56
N ALA A 141 5.70 -20.57 9.74
CA ALA A 141 7.08 -21.02 9.96
C ALA A 141 8.13 -20.17 9.24
N ILE A 142 7.73 -19.28 8.32
CA ILE A 142 8.64 -18.40 7.59
C ILE A 142 8.93 -17.11 8.37
N SER A 143 10.00 -16.39 8.00
CA SER A 143 10.41 -15.13 8.64
C SER A 143 9.41 -13.99 8.42
N GLY A 144 9.53 -12.91 9.17
CA GLY A 144 8.68 -11.71 9.03
C GLY A 144 8.78 -11.08 7.63
N GLY A 145 9.99 -11.00 7.08
CA GLY A 145 10.23 -10.49 5.74
C GLY A 145 9.60 -11.36 4.65
N GLU A 146 9.76 -12.68 4.75
CA GLU A 146 9.15 -13.63 3.81
C GLU A 146 7.62 -13.61 3.90
N ARG A 147 7.04 -13.45 5.11
CA ARG A 147 5.60 -13.24 5.25
C ARG A 147 5.13 -11.97 4.55
N GLN A 148 5.89 -10.88 4.65
CA GLN A 148 5.56 -9.64 3.96
C GLN A 148 5.59 -9.83 2.44
N LEU A 149 6.62 -10.49 1.90
CA LEU A 149 6.69 -10.82 0.46
C LEU A 149 5.54 -11.74 0.03
N ALA A 150 5.15 -12.71 0.84
CA ALA A 150 3.98 -13.55 0.55
C ALA A 150 2.66 -12.74 0.52
N LEU A 151 2.50 -11.72 1.37
CA LEU A 151 1.34 -10.81 1.32
C LEU A 151 1.37 -9.92 0.06
N ILE A 152 2.55 -9.50 -0.39
CA ILE A 152 2.72 -8.78 -1.65
C ILE A 152 2.37 -9.73 -2.83
N ALA A 153 2.89 -10.97 -2.84
CA ALA A 153 2.54 -11.99 -3.84
C ALA A 153 1.03 -12.24 -3.91
N ARG A 154 0.37 -12.33 -2.75
CA ARG A 154 -1.09 -12.46 -2.67
C ARG A 154 -1.81 -11.31 -3.34
N ALA A 155 -1.36 -10.08 -3.09
CA ALA A 155 -1.98 -8.90 -3.71
C ALA A 155 -1.70 -8.83 -5.21
N LEU A 156 -0.50 -9.22 -5.67
CA LEU A 156 -0.15 -9.32 -7.09
C LEU A 156 -0.94 -10.41 -7.82
N ALA A 157 -1.24 -11.51 -7.15
CA ALA A 157 -2.07 -12.58 -7.71
C ALA A 157 -3.50 -12.11 -8.07
N GLN A 158 -3.98 -11.00 -7.53
CA GLN A 158 -5.21 -10.33 -7.97
C GLN A 158 -5.08 -9.69 -9.37
N GLN A 159 -3.86 -9.52 -9.89
CA GLN A 159 -3.56 -8.77 -11.12
C GLN A 159 -4.13 -7.34 -11.08
N PRO A 160 -3.87 -6.57 -10.02
CA PRO A 160 -4.49 -5.28 -9.81
C PRO A 160 -3.86 -4.21 -10.71
N ALA A 161 -4.62 -3.14 -11.02
CA ALA A 161 -4.08 -1.92 -11.63
C ALA A 161 -3.46 -0.95 -10.59
N LEU A 162 -3.87 -1.10 -9.34
CA LEU A 162 -3.42 -0.32 -8.18
C LEU A 162 -3.09 -1.25 -7.02
N LEU A 163 -1.90 -1.10 -6.45
CA LEU A 163 -1.49 -1.77 -5.23
C LEU A 163 -1.47 -0.76 -4.07
N VAL A 164 -2.24 -1.05 -3.02
CA VAL A 164 -2.29 -0.24 -1.80
C VAL A 164 -1.56 -1.01 -0.70
N MET A 165 -0.56 -0.37 -0.06
CA MET A 165 0.27 -0.99 0.98
C MET A 165 0.23 -0.18 2.27
N ASP A 166 -0.11 -0.82 3.39
CA ASP A 166 -0.11 -0.18 4.71
C ASP A 166 1.17 -0.54 5.46
N GLU A 167 2.10 0.42 5.52
CA GLU A 167 3.41 0.30 6.19
C GLU A 167 4.17 -1.00 5.82
N PRO A 168 4.47 -1.25 4.53
CA PRO A 168 4.95 -2.55 4.05
C PRO A 168 6.32 -2.96 4.61
N THR A 169 7.07 -2.04 5.21
CA THR A 169 8.40 -2.26 5.80
C THR A 169 8.40 -2.26 7.32
N ALA A 170 7.24 -2.04 7.96
CA ALA A 170 7.16 -2.01 9.42
C ALA A 170 7.53 -3.37 10.03
N SER A 171 8.26 -3.31 11.15
CA SER A 171 8.68 -4.51 11.90
C SER A 171 9.60 -5.48 11.14
N LEU A 172 10.17 -5.06 10.01
CA LEU A 172 11.18 -5.82 9.28
C LEU A 172 12.59 -5.39 9.70
N ASP A 173 13.54 -6.30 9.65
CA ASP A 173 14.96 -5.96 9.73
C ASP A 173 15.41 -5.17 8.50
N PHE A 174 16.56 -4.51 8.62
CA PHE A 174 17.10 -3.62 7.60
C PHE A 174 17.22 -4.27 6.21
N GLY A 175 17.71 -5.52 6.12
CA GLY A 175 17.86 -6.23 4.85
C GLY A 175 16.51 -6.49 4.17
N ASN A 176 15.50 -6.92 4.93
CA ASN A 176 14.16 -7.16 4.43
C ASN A 176 13.43 -5.87 4.04
N GLN A 177 13.67 -4.75 4.77
CA GLN A 177 13.15 -3.45 4.38
C GLN A 177 13.65 -3.05 2.98
N ILE A 178 14.97 -3.17 2.74
CA ILE A 178 15.57 -2.87 1.43
C ILE A 178 14.96 -3.73 0.33
N ARG A 179 14.85 -5.05 0.53
CA ARG A 179 14.26 -5.97 -0.46
C ARG A 179 12.83 -5.56 -0.82
N VAL A 180 11.98 -5.24 0.17
CA VAL A 180 10.61 -4.79 -0.08
C VAL A 180 10.59 -3.50 -0.92
N LEU A 181 11.45 -2.52 -0.60
CA LEU A 181 11.52 -1.27 -1.36
C LEU A 181 12.02 -1.50 -2.80
N GLU A 182 12.98 -2.41 -3.01
CA GLU A 182 13.44 -2.80 -4.34
C GLU A 182 12.34 -3.46 -5.16
N HIS A 183 11.54 -4.35 -4.56
CA HIS A 183 10.38 -4.93 -5.23
C HIS A 183 9.33 -3.88 -5.59
N ILE A 184 9.05 -2.89 -4.72
CA ILE A 184 8.15 -1.78 -5.05
C ILE A 184 8.67 -1.00 -6.26
N ALA A 185 9.96 -0.65 -6.28
CA ALA A 185 10.57 0.05 -7.40
C ALA A 185 10.51 -0.76 -8.71
N ARG A 186 10.74 -2.07 -8.65
CA ARG A 186 10.62 -2.98 -9.80
C ARG A 186 9.17 -3.03 -10.32
N LEU A 187 8.19 -3.22 -9.44
CA LEU A 187 6.76 -3.28 -9.82
C LEU A 187 6.30 -1.98 -10.49
N ARG A 188 6.78 -0.83 -10.00
CA ARG A 188 6.58 0.47 -10.67
C ARG A 188 7.17 0.45 -12.09
N GLY A 189 8.39 -0.06 -12.25
CA GLY A 189 9.05 -0.18 -13.57
C GLY A 189 8.27 -1.06 -14.54
N GLU A 190 7.47 -2.00 -14.04
CA GLU A 190 6.55 -2.85 -14.80
C GLU A 190 5.18 -2.18 -15.06
N GLY A 191 5.00 -0.91 -14.64
CA GLY A 191 3.81 -0.11 -14.89
C GLY A 191 2.71 -0.23 -13.83
N LEU A 192 2.96 -0.92 -12.70
CA LEU A 192 2.01 -1.01 -11.60
C LEU A 192 1.96 0.30 -10.81
N SER A 193 0.75 0.83 -10.58
CA SER A 193 0.57 2.00 -9.71
C SER A 193 0.57 1.56 -8.25
N VAL A 194 1.28 2.30 -7.38
CA VAL A 194 1.41 1.96 -5.97
C VAL A 194 1.05 3.15 -5.08
N LEU A 195 0.17 2.93 -4.12
CA LEU A 195 -0.06 3.84 -3.00
C LEU A 195 0.45 3.15 -1.74
N LEU A 196 1.44 3.73 -1.07
CA LEU A 196 1.93 3.16 0.17
C LEU A 196 1.92 4.17 1.30
N THR A 197 1.79 3.69 2.54
CA THR A 197 1.98 4.48 3.75
C THR A 197 3.30 4.12 4.39
N THR A 198 3.95 5.10 5.00
CA THR A 198 5.09 4.87 5.89
C THR A 198 5.19 6.01 6.91
N HIS A 199 5.93 5.78 7.98
CA HIS A 199 6.36 6.81 8.92
C HIS A 199 7.87 7.09 8.82
N GLN A 200 8.57 6.44 7.86
CA GLN A 200 10.02 6.55 7.62
C GLN A 200 10.26 7.40 6.36
N PRO A 201 10.79 8.64 6.50
CA PRO A 201 11.05 9.52 5.36
C PRO A 201 11.98 8.92 4.32
N GLU A 202 13.02 8.21 4.75
CA GLU A 202 14.03 7.59 3.89
C GLU A 202 13.40 6.58 2.92
N HIS A 203 12.42 5.81 3.39
CA HIS A 203 11.70 4.85 2.55
C HIS A 203 10.88 5.56 1.48
N ALA A 204 10.19 6.65 1.87
CA ALA A 204 9.43 7.46 0.93
C ALA A 204 10.33 8.11 -0.13
N LEU A 205 11.45 8.72 0.30
CA LEU A 205 12.43 9.35 -0.60
C LEU A 205 13.05 8.36 -1.59
N ARG A 206 13.17 7.07 -1.20
CA ARG A 206 13.81 6.04 -2.03
C ARG A 206 12.92 5.54 -3.17
N VAL A 207 11.60 5.43 -2.98
CA VAL A 207 10.71 4.72 -3.92
C VAL A 207 9.62 5.58 -4.54
N ALA A 208 9.25 6.72 -3.92
CA ALA A 208 8.11 7.49 -4.36
C ALA A 208 8.44 8.41 -5.55
N ASP A 209 7.48 8.56 -6.46
CA ASP A 209 7.44 9.64 -7.45
C ASP A 209 6.90 10.91 -6.85
N ARG A 210 5.92 10.77 -5.95
CA ARG A 210 5.36 11.88 -5.16
C ARG A 210 5.15 11.45 -3.72
N ILE A 211 5.30 12.42 -2.83
CA ILE A 211 5.03 12.26 -1.39
C ILE A 211 3.87 13.18 -1.01
N ALA A 212 2.94 12.64 -0.22
CA ALA A 212 1.89 13.38 0.45
C ALA A 212 2.14 13.36 1.96
N LEU A 213 2.33 14.52 2.57
CA LEU A 213 2.49 14.66 4.01
C LEU A 213 1.13 14.78 4.69
N LEU A 214 0.80 13.83 5.56
CA LEU A 214 -0.44 13.81 6.34
C LEU A 214 -0.17 14.20 7.77
N GLY A 215 -0.60 15.39 8.16
CA GLY A 215 -0.41 15.95 9.50
C GLY A 215 -1.62 16.76 9.95
N GLY A 216 -1.95 16.74 11.27
CA GLY A 216 -3.08 17.49 11.81
C GLY A 216 -4.43 17.19 11.15
N GLY A 217 -4.62 15.96 10.63
CA GLY A 217 -5.85 15.58 9.93
C GLY A 217 -6.03 16.19 8.54
N ARG A 218 -4.96 16.65 7.88
CA ARG A 218 -4.97 17.27 6.54
C ARG A 218 -3.74 16.86 5.75
N LEU A 219 -3.81 16.98 4.42
CA LEU A 219 -2.61 16.99 3.59
C LEU A 219 -1.93 18.35 3.72
N VAL A 220 -0.73 18.37 4.32
CA VAL A 220 0.04 19.60 4.53
C VAL A 220 0.96 19.93 3.36
N ALA A 221 1.35 18.91 2.58
CA ALA A 221 2.10 19.06 1.35
C ALA A 221 1.90 17.84 0.44
N LEU A 222 2.02 18.04 -0.88
CA LEU A 222 1.95 16.99 -1.90
C LEU A 222 2.79 17.41 -3.10
N GLY A 223 3.79 16.63 -3.49
CA GLY A 223 4.66 16.96 -4.62
C GLY A 223 5.86 16.02 -4.77
N ALA A 224 6.86 16.46 -5.52
CA ALA A 224 8.10 15.71 -5.72
C ALA A 224 8.80 15.42 -4.38
N PRO A 225 9.44 14.24 -4.22
CA PRO A 225 9.94 13.78 -2.92
C PRO A 225 10.86 14.78 -2.23
N ARG A 226 11.86 15.30 -2.92
CA ARG A 226 12.85 16.22 -2.34
C ARG A 226 12.31 17.62 -2.05
N GLU A 227 11.26 18.04 -2.77
CA GLU A 227 10.60 19.35 -2.55
C GLU A 227 9.59 19.28 -1.42
N THR A 228 9.00 18.10 -1.20
CA THR A 228 7.92 17.89 -0.22
C THR A 228 8.45 17.43 1.13
N ALA A 229 9.37 16.47 1.15
CA ALA A 229 9.97 15.93 2.38
C ALA A 229 11.26 16.68 2.76
N THR A 230 11.16 18.00 2.88
CA THR A 230 12.27 18.84 3.33
C THR A 230 12.50 18.69 4.83
N PRO A 231 13.73 18.97 5.36
CA PRO A 231 13.99 18.95 6.80
C PRO A 231 12.99 19.80 7.59
N ALA A 232 12.65 21.00 7.11
CA ALA A 232 11.68 21.88 7.76
C ALA A 232 10.26 21.29 7.80
N ALA A 233 9.78 20.72 6.67
CA ALA A 233 8.45 20.10 6.58
C ALA A 233 8.35 18.84 7.48
N LEU A 234 9.38 18.01 7.51
CA LEU A 234 9.44 16.82 8.36
C LEU A 234 9.57 17.18 9.84
N ALA A 235 10.37 18.20 10.18
CA ALA A 235 10.46 18.71 11.54
C ALA A 235 9.09 19.14 12.07
N ALA A 236 8.34 19.91 11.27
CA ALA A 236 6.97 20.32 11.60
C ALA A 236 6.01 19.12 11.71
N LEU A 237 6.12 18.13 10.80
CA LEU A 237 5.27 16.94 10.78
C LEU A 237 5.45 16.06 12.02
N TYR A 238 6.71 15.87 12.45
CA TYR A 238 7.06 14.96 13.56
C TYR A 238 7.26 15.67 14.90
N GLY A 239 7.22 17.00 14.95
CA GLY A 239 7.41 17.77 16.18
C GLY A 239 8.84 17.70 16.72
N VAL A 240 9.84 17.67 15.85
CA VAL A 240 11.27 17.60 16.18
C VAL A 240 12.03 18.81 15.61
N SER A 241 13.31 19.00 15.96
CA SER A 241 14.11 20.08 15.39
C SER A 241 14.51 19.78 13.94
N GLU A 242 14.55 20.82 13.10
CA GLU A 242 14.99 20.73 11.70
C GLU A 242 16.41 20.19 11.58
N ARG A 243 17.30 20.60 12.49
CA ARG A 243 18.68 20.11 12.53
C ARG A 243 18.73 18.60 12.75
N ALA A 244 17.96 18.07 13.69
CA ALA A 244 17.92 16.61 13.93
C ALA A 244 17.43 15.84 12.70
N VAL A 245 16.45 16.37 11.96
CA VAL A 245 16.00 15.78 10.70
C VAL A 245 17.10 15.86 9.63
N ALA A 246 17.74 17.02 9.47
CA ALA A 246 18.83 17.19 8.49
C ALA A 246 19.98 16.23 8.76
N ASP A 247 20.40 16.09 10.03
CA ASP A 247 21.46 15.16 10.43
C ASP A 247 21.09 13.70 10.11
N CYS A 248 19.81 13.29 10.31
CA CYS A 248 19.34 11.95 9.96
C CYS A 248 19.28 11.70 8.45
N LEU A 249 18.82 12.69 7.65
CA LEU A 249 18.65 12.52 6.20
C LEU A 249 19.98 12.61 5.44
N ASN A 250 21.03 13.21 6.01
CA ASN A 250 22.37 13.34 5.39
C ASN A 250 23.27 12.12 5.62
N LEU A 251 22.80 11.11 6.32
CA LEU A 251 23.53 9.85 6.53
C LEU A 251 23.32 8.82 5.39
N GLY A 252 22.69 9.23 4.28
CA GLY A 252 22.41 8.40 3.11
C GLY A 252 23.01 8.94 1.83
#